data_4a13e66e1fe25a4b0234d11acc5808e3
#
_entry.id   4a13e66e1fe25a4b0234d11acc5808e3
#
_cell.length_a   1.000
_cell.length_b   1.000
_cell.length_c   1.000
_cell.angle_alpha   90.00
_cell.angle_beta   90.00
_cell.angle_gamma   90.00
#
_symmetry.space_group_name_H-M   'P 1'
#
loop_
_entity.id
_entity.type
_entity.pdbx_description
1 polymer ?
#
loop_
_entity_poly.entity_id
_entity_poly.type
_entity_poly.pdbx_seq_one_letter_code
_entity_poly.pdbx_strand_id
1 'polypeptide(L)'
;MISKASGTLDANDQNALTAFEGELASFRDNMYLHANIEEKFIHPLLSERVPGGADRLNEDHRIMHRQFDELVACFGEIKKKPREELSLEFYLAWNRFMAFYLNHIDHEEEYVMPSLWKLCSSDELGNVFKKAMAGQTPRELMENLGMMLPAMSFKERVMILNQGQATLPPEAFQAALKLAERVLTTEEWASLKTVLKL
;
A
#
# COMPACT_ATOMS: atom_id res chain seq x y z
N MET A 1 4.87 6.28 9.00
CA MET A 1 4.84 5.75 10.39
C MET A 1 6.02 4.80 10.64
N ILE A 2 6.16 3.77 9.88
CA ILE A 2 7.21 2.73 10.02
C ILE A 2 8.66 3.26 9.99
N SER A 3 9.00 4.22 9.14
CA SER A 3 10.33 4.83 9.10
C SER A 3 10.69 5.59 10.38
N LYS A 4 9.70 6.19 11.05
CA LYS A 4 9.92 6.80 12.37
C LYS A 4 10.12 5.73 13.43
N ALA A 5 9.31 4.68 13.41
CA ALA A 5 9.40 3.57 14.35
C ALA A 5 10.77 2.86 14.24
N SER A 6 11.28 2.62 13.01
CA SER A 6 12.60 2.01 12.81
C SER A 6 13.75 2.83 13.39
N GLY A 7 13.65 4.18 13.38
CA GLY A 7 14.67 5.08 13.93
C GLY A 7 14.60 5.25 15.44
N THR A 8 13.52 4.83 16.09
CA THR A 8 13.30 4.96 17.54
C THR A 8 13.13 3.61 18.24
N LEU A 9 13.38 2.51 17.54
CA LEU A 9 13.18 1.17 18.03
C LEU A 9 14.19 0.84 19.15
N ASP A 10 13.69 0.61 20.36
CA ASP A 10 14.48 0.05 21.45
C ASP A 10 14.52 -1.48 21.36
N ALA A 11 15.68 -2.02 21.01
CA ALA A 11 15.87 -3.46 20.86
C ALA A 11 15.72 -4.25 22.18
N ASN A 12 15.70 -3.58 23.32
CA ASN A 12 15.48 -4.20 24.63
C ASN A 12 14.00 -4.13 25.07
N ASP A 13 13.15 -3.38 24.40
CA ASP A 13 11.70 -3.32 24.67
C ASP A 13 10.94 -4.35 23.84
N GLN A 14 10.58 -5.47 24.46
CA GLN A 14 9.85 -6.57 23.80
C GLN A 14 8.45 -6.13 23.29
N ASN A 15 7.80 -5.16 23.94
CA ASN A 15 6.52 -4.67 23.46
C ASN A 15 6.70 -3.81 22.21
N ALA A 16 7.73 -2.94 22.18
CA ALA A 16 8.08 -2.17 21.02
C ALA A 16 8.47 -3.07 19.84
N LEU A 17 9.27 -4.12 20.08
CA LEU A 17 9.63 -5.11 19.05
C LEU A 17 8.41 -5.84 18.49
N THR A 18 7.48 -6.25 19.35
CA THR A 18 6.26 -6.95 18.91
C THR A 18 5.34 -6.03 18.10
N ALA A 19 5.17 -4.78 18.53
CA ALA A 19 4.38 -3.79 17.80
C ALA A 19 5.01 -3.51 16.42
N PHE A 20 6.32 -3.33 16.37
CA PHE A 20 7.05 -3.07 15.13
C PHE A 20 7.00 -4.26 14.16
N GLU A 21 7.08 -5.50 14.66
CA GLU A 21 6.89 -6.71 13.84
C GLU A 21 5.53 -6.72 13.16
N GLY A 22 4.48 -6.32 13.87
CA GLY A 22 3.14 -6.18 13.29
C GLY A 22 3.07 -5.12 12.19
N GLU A 23 3.77 -3.99 12.37
CA GLU A 23 3.86 -2.95 11.34
C GLU A 23 4.65 -3.43 10.11
N LEU A 24 5.76 -4.16 10.30
CA LEU A 24 6.53 -4.76 9.21
C LEU A 24 5.71 -5.78 8.42
N ALA A 25 4.99 -6.65 9.12
CA ALA A 25 4.13 -7.65 8.49
C ALA A 25 3.01 -6.98 7.66
N SER A 26 2.36 -5.98 8.24
CA SER A 26 1.32 -5.22 7.53
C SER A 26 1.87 -4.50 6.29
N PHE A 27 3.04 -3.87 6.39
CA PHE A 27 3.67 -3.22 5.24
C PHE A 27 4.01 -4.23 4.15
N ARG A 28 4.61 -5.39 4.53
CA ARG A 28 4.90 -6.47 3.59
C ARG A 28 3.65 -6.92 2.84
N ASP A 29 2.62 -7.27 3.57
CA ASP A 29 1.40 -7.84 2.98
C ASP A 29 0.77 -6.85 1.98
N ASN A 30 0.81 -5.56 2.28
CA ASN A 30 0.32 -4.52 1.39
C ASN A 30 1.20 -4.32 0.16
N MET A 31 2.53 -4.30 0.31
CA MET A 31 3.46 -4.19 -0.80
C MET A 31 3.32 -5.39 -1.76
N TYR A 32 3.22 -6.61 -1.21
CA TYR A 32 3.03 -7.81 -2.04
C TYR A 32 1.67 -7.82 -2.74
N LEU A 33 0.62 -7.36 -2.08
CA LEU A 33 -0.71 -7.27 -2.69
C LEU A 33 -0.72 -6.25 -3.84
N HIS A 34 -0.10 -5.08 -3.65
CA HIS A 34 0.06 -4.04 -4.68
C HIS A 34 0.81 -4.62 -5.88
N ALA A 35 2.00 -5.15 -5.70
CA ALA A 35 2.80 -5.77 -6.75
C ALA A 35 2.04 -6.88 -7.50
N ASN A 36 1.35 -7.76 -6.78
CA ASN A 36 0.56 -8.84 -7.39
C ASN A 36 -0.61 -8.32 -8.25
N ILE A 37 -1.26 -7.24 -7.83
CA ILE A 37 -2.33 -6.60 -8.63
C ILE A 37 -1.75 -6.02 -9.92
N GLU A 38 -0.62 -5.36 -9.85
CA GLU A 38 0.04 -4.76 -11.01
C GLU A 38 0.56 -5.80 -11.98
N GLU A 39 1.28 -6.79 -11.51
CA GLU A 39 1.79 -7.90 -12.31
C GLU A 39 0.67 -8.68 -13.02
N LYS A 40 -0.48 -8.78 -12.38
CA LYS A 40 -1.61 -9.53 -12.93
C LYS A 40 -2.47 -8.72 -13.90
N PHE A 41 -2.61 -7.43 -13.69
CA PHE A 41 -3.59 -6.63 -14.42
C PHE A 41 -3.02 -5.42 -15.16
N ILE A 42 -1.98 -4.77 -14.63
CA ILE A 42 -1.40 -3.54 -15.18
C ILE A 42 -0.24 -3.84 -16.13
N HIS A 43 0.73 -4.62 -15.68
CA HIS A 43 1.93 -4.93 -16.46
C HIS A 43 1.63 -5.65 -17.79
N PRO A 44 0.67 -6.60 -17.87
CA PRO A 44 0.28 -7.20 -19.14
C PRO A 44 -0.33 -6.18 -20.11
N LEU A 45 -1.19 -5.29 -19.62
CA LEU A 45 -1.78 -4.24 -20.45
C LEU A 45 -0.71 -3.26 -20.96
N LEU A 46 0.20 -2.84 -20.08
CA LEU A 46 1.32 -1.97 -20.48
C LEU A 46 2.21 -2.64 -21.53
N SER A 47 2.59 -3.90 -21.33
CA SER A 47 3.45 -4.65 -22.24
C SER A 47 2.80 -4.90 -23.62
N GLU A 48 1.47 -5.04 -23.66
CA GLU A 48 0.70 -5.13 -24.91
C GLU A 48 0.79 -3.84 -25.73
N ARG A 49 0.80 -2.69 -25.07
CA ARG A 49 0.84 -1.36 -25.70
C ARG A 49 2.26 -0.85 -25.96
N VAL A 50 3.19 -1.20 -25.07
CA VAL A 50 4.60 -0.79 -25.10
C VAL A 50 5.47 -2.03 -24.87
N PRO A 51 6.00 -2.66 -25.92
CA PRO A 51 6.89 -3.81 -25.77
C PRO A 51 8.05 -3.54 -24.82
N GLY A 52 8.22 -4.37 -23.78
CA GLY A 52 9.21 -4.18 -22.72
C GLY A 52 8.84 -3.11 -21.68
N GLY A 53 7.66 -2.49 -21.78
CA GLY A 53 7.24 -1.38 -20.90
C GLY A 53 7.14 -1.76 -19.42
N ALA A 54 6.90 -3.04 -19.10
CA ALA A 54 6.83 -3.54 -17.74
C ALA A 54 8.12 -4.22 -17.24
N ASP A 55 9.17 -4.33 -18.05
CA ASP A 55 10.38 -5.09 -17.69
C ASP A 55 11.07 -4.52 -16.45
N ARG A 56 11.23 -3.20 -16.39
CA ARG A 56 11.78 -2.51 -15.23
C ARG A 56 10.92 -2.71 -13.99
N LEU A 57 9.61 -2.57 -14.10
CA LEU A 57 8.68 -2.73 -12.98
C LEU A 57 8.75 -4.14 -12.38
N ASN A 58 8.74 -5.16 -13.24
CA ASN A 58 8.88 -6.55 -12.81
C ASN A 58 10.24 -6.82 -12.12
N GLU A 59 11.33 -6.17 -12.56
CA GLU A 59 12.63 -6.27 -11.91
C GLU A 59 12.63 -5.53 -10.58
N ASP A 60 12.06 -4.33 -10.52
CA ASP A 60 11.93 -3.54 -9.29
C ASP A 60 11.15 -4.32 -8.23
N HIS A 61 10.03 -4.98 -8.57
CA HIS A 61 9.29 -5.85 -7.64
C HIS A 61 10.16 -6.99 -7.10
N ARG A 62 10.93 -7.68 -7.95
CA ARG A 62 11.84 -8.74 -7.50
C ARG A 62 12.93 -8.22 -6.54
N ILE A 63 13.45 -7.04 -6.81
CA ILE A 63 14.42 -6.38 -5.93
C ILE A 63 13.77 -6.01 -4.60
N MET A 64 12.59 -5.40 -4.61
CA MET A 64 11.85 -5.02 -3.41
C MET A 64 11.53 -6.22 -2.52
N HIS A 65 11.04 -7.32 -3.09
CA HIS A 65 10.77 -8.54 -2.35
C HIS A 65 12.03 -9.06 -1.66
N ARG A 66 13.14 -9.19 -2.39
CA ARG A 66 14.42 -9.65 -1.82
C ARG A 66 14.93 -8.73 -0.71
N GLN A 67 14.93 -7.40 -0.94
CA GLN A 67 15.39 -6.44 0.06
C GLN A 67 14.52 -6.47 1.31
N PHE A 68 13.22 -6.66 1.15
CA PHE A 68 12.31 -6.75 2.29
C PHE A 68 12.52 -8.05 3.08
N ASP A 69 12.76 -9.18 2.43
CA ASP A 69 13.09 -10.44 3.08
C ASP A 69 14.40 -10.32 3.89
N GLU A 70 15.40 -9.61 3.36
CA GLU A 70 16.65 -9.30 4.07
C GLU A 70 16.39 -8.43 5.32
N LEU A 71 15.48 -7.44 5.23
CA LEU A 71 15.05 -6.64 6.38
C LEU A 71 14.38 -7.47 7.46
N VAL A 72 13.47 -8.37 7.08
CA VAL A 72 12.77 -9.26 8.02
C VAL A 72 13.78 -10.19 8.70
N ALA A 73 14.74 -10.72 7.97
CA ALA A 73 15.81 -11.56 8.53
C ALA A 73 16.67 -10.78 9.54
N CYS A 74 17.09 -9.56 9.19
CA CYS A 74 17.86 -8.68 10.07
C CYS A 74 17.08 -8.35 11.36
N PHE A 75 15.79 -8.02 11.23
CA PHE A 75 14.93 -7.79 12.39
C PHE A 75 14.79 -9.02 13.28
N GLY A 76 14.69 -10.21 12.68
CA GLY A 76 14.68 -11.48 13.40
C GLY A 76 15.95 -11.71 14.24
N GLU A 77 17.12 -11.27 13.78
CA GLU A 77 18.38 -11.33 14.54
C GLU A 77 18.40 -10.32 15.71
N ILE A 78 17.84 -9.13 15.52
CA ILE A 78 17.67 -8.14 16.61
C ILE A 78 16.83 -8.75 17.74
N LYS A 79 15.71 -9.38 17.41
CA LYS A 79 14.82 -10.03 18.40
C LYS A 79 15.52 -11.13 19.19
N LYS A 80 16.39 -11.93 18.54
CA LYS A 80 17.13 -13.02 19.19
C LYS A 80 18.28 -12.51 20.08
N LYS A 81 18.97 -11.49 19.61
CA LYS A 81 20.16 -10.95 20.26
C LYS A 81 20.26 -9.44 20.04
N PRO A 82 19.63 -8.65 20.94
CA PRO A 82 19.65 -7.19 20.85
C PRO A 82 21.10 -6.65 20.85
N ARG A 83 21.45 -5.86 19.83
CA ARG A 83 22.73 -5.15 19.72
C ARG A 83 22.50 -3.85 18.96
N GLU A 84 23.15 -2.77 19.42
CA GLU A 84 23.02 -1.45 18.79
C GLU A 84 23.45 -1.46 17.31
N GLU A 85 24.52 -2.20 17.00
CA GLU A 85 25.03 -2.32 15.64
C GLU A 85 23.98 -2.91 14.69
N LEU A 86 23.25 -3.96 15.11
CA LEU A 86 22.17 -4.58 14.31
C LEU A 86 21.00 -3.61 14.13
N SER A 87 20.67 -2.85 15.16
CA SER A 87 19.61 -1.83 15.07
C SER A 87 19.98 -0.73 14.08
N LEU A 88 21.24 -0.28 14.08
CA LEU A 88 21.75 0.66 13.10
C LEU A 88 21.78 0.08 11.68
N GLU A 89 22.23 -1.16 11.52
CA GLU A 89 22.24 -1.87 10.23
C GLU A 89 20.83 -1.97 9.66
N PHE A 90 19.86 -2.37 10.49
CA PHE A 90 18.44 -2.44 10.11
C PHE A 90 17.92 -1.06 9.68
N TYR A 91 18.16 -0.03 10.47
CA TYR A 91 17.72 1.34 10.15
C TYR A 91 18.28 1.82 8.81
N LEU A 92 19.58 1.61 8.56
CA LEU A 92 20.21 2.00 7.31
C LEU A 92 19.68 1.18 6.11
N ALA A 93 19.47 -0.12 6.31
CA ALA A 93 18.88 -0.99 5.28
C ALA A 93 17.42 -0.60 4.97
N TRP A 94 16.64 -0.28 6.00
CA TRP A 94 15.28 0.24 5.86
C TRP A 94 15.24 1.53 5.04
N ASN A 95 16.12 2.49 5.34
CA ASN A 95 16.16 3.74 4.57
C ASN A 95 16.53 3.52 3.10
N ARG A 96 17.45 2.59 2.79
CA ARG A 96 17.78 2.25 1.40
C ARG A 96 16.61 1.59 0.68
N PHE A 97 15.93 0.67 1.34
CA PHE A 97 14.73 0.04 0.83
C PHE A 97 13.64 1.09 0.54
N MET A 98 13.37 1.99 1.47
CA MET A 98 12.37 3.04 1.29
C MET A 98 12.72 4.00 0.14
N ALA A 99 14.01 4.34 -0.02
CA ALA A 99 14.45 5.15 -1.16
C ALA A 99 14.20 4.45 -2.50
N PHE A 100 14.47 3.14 -2.56
CA PHE A 100 14.21 2.33 -3.75
C PHE A 100 12.70 2.22 -4.02
N TYR A 101 11.90 1.90 -3.00
CA TYR A 101 10.45 1.79 -3.08
C TYR A 101 9.80 3.08 -3.59
N LEU A 102 10.17 4.24 -3.03
CA LEU A 102 9.65 5.53 -3.46
C LEU A 102 10.06 5.89 -4.89
N ASN A 103 11.27 5.51 -5.33
CA ASN A 103 11.68 5.71 -6.73
C ASN A 103 10.89 4.81 -7.70
N HIS A 104 10.53 3.60 -7.27
CA HIS A 104 9.65 2.73 -8.03
C HIS A 104 8.25 3.35 -8.20
N ILE A 105 7.62 3.81 -7.12
CA ILE A 105 6.31 4.49 -7.16
C ILE A 105 6.35 5.74 -8.06
N ASP A 106 7.40 6.56 -7.93
CA ASP A 106 7.62 7.75 -8.77
C ASP A 106 7.64 7.38 -10.26
N HIS A 107 8.33 6.28 -10.62
CA HIS A 107 8.34 5.80 -12.00
C HIS A 107 6.95 5.34 -12.48
N GLU A 108 6.14 4.74 -11.63
CA GLU A 108 4.76 4.38 -11.96
C GLU A 108 3.91 5.63 -12.21
N GLU A 109 4.02 6.62 -11.35
CA GLU A 109 3.27 7.87 -11.47
C GLU A 109 3.70 8.71 -12.68
N GLU A 110 5.01 8.78 -12.97
CA GLU A 110 5.54 9.59 -14.07
C GLU A 110 5.49 8.91 -15.44
N TYR A 111 5.60 7.59 -15.49
CA TYR A 111 5.69 6.86 -16.75
C TYR A 111 4.51 5.93 -17.01
N VAL A 112 4.17 5.05 -16.06
CA VAL A 112 3.19 3.98 -16.29
C VAL A 112 1.79 4.56 -16.43
N MET A 113 1.34 5.33 -15.46
CA MET A 113 0.00 5.88 -15.45
C MET A 113 -0.25 6.83 -16.65
N PRO A 114 0.65 7.79 -16.98
CA PRO A 114 0.47 8.62 -18.17
C PRO A 114 0.49 7.82 -19.48
N SER A 115 1.30 6.76 -19.57
CA SER A 115 1.32 5.88 -20.74
C SER A 115 -0.02 5.15 -20.91
N LEU A 116 -0.57 4.60 -19.86
CA LEU A 116 -1.86 3.92 -19.88
C LEU A 116 -3.00 4.88 -20.21
N TRP A 117 -3.01 6.09 -19.63
CA TRP A 117 -4.03 7.10 -19.97
C TRP A 117 -3.99 7.54 -21.43
N LYS A 118 -2.80 7.54 -22.04
CA LYS A 118 -2.62 7.90 -23.45
C LYS A 118 -2.98 6.77 -24.40
N LEU A 119 -2.71 5.53 -24.02
CA LEU A 119 -2.74 4.36 -24.91
C LEU A 119 -3.98 3.49 -24.72
N CYS A 120 -4.71 3.65 -23.64
CA CYS A 120 -5.90 2.86 -23.31
C CYS A 120 -7.15 3.75 -23.24
N SER A 121 -8.29 3.18 -23.59
CA SER A 121 -9.58 3.82 -23.38
C SER A 121 -10.01 3.79 -21.91
N SER A 122 -10.89 4.70 -21.52
CA SER A 122 -11.48 4.70 -20.18
C SER A 122 -12.19 3.38 -19.84
N ASP A 123 -12.80 2.72 -20.84
CA ASP A 123 -13.49 1.44 -20.65
C ASP A 123 -12.48 0.30 -20.39
N GLU A 124 -11.33 0.28 -21.09
CA GLU A 124 -10.27 -0.70 -20.84
C GLU A 124 -9.72 -0.55 -19.42
N LEU A 125 -9.37 0.67 -19.01
CA LEU A 125 -8.88 0.96 -17.66
C LEU A 125 -9.93 0.65 -16.59
N GLY A 126 -11.20 1.00 -16.83
CA GLY A 126 -12.31 0.66 -15.95
C GLY A 126 -12.50 -0.86 -15.79
N ASN A 127 -12.31 -1.64 -16.87
CA ASN A 127 -12.38 -3.09 -16.82
C ASN A 127 -11.19 -3.71 -16.05
N VAL A 128 -9.98 -3.17 -16.21
CA VAL A 128 -8.81 -3.58 -15.41
C VAL A 128 -9.06 -3.32 -13.94
N PHE A 129 -9.52 -2.11 -13.58
CA PHE A 129 -9.87 -1.78 -12.21
C PHE A 129 -10.92 -2.73 -11.61
N LYS A 130 -12.00 -3.01 -12.34
CA LYS A 130 -13.03 -3.97 -11.91
C LYS A 130 -12.47 -5.37 -11.66
N LYS A 131 -11.58 -5.86 -12.55
CA LYS A 131 -10.93 -7.16 -12.38
C LYS A 131 -9.99 -7.19 -11.17
N ALA A 132 -9.23 -6.12 -10.95
CA ALA A 132 -8.35 -5.96 -9.81
C ALA A 132 -9.14 -5.98 -8.49
N MET A 133 -10.27 -5.25 -8.44
CA MET A 133 -11.15 -5.25 -7.26
C MET A 133 -11.81 -6.61 -7.03
N ALA A 134 -12.31 -7.27 -8.08
CA ALA A 134 -12.95 -8.58 -7.99
C ALA A 134 -11.96 -9.72 -7.61
N GLY A 135 -10.67 -9.51 -7.83
CA GLY A 135 -9.62 -10.45 -7.44
C GLY A 135 -9.21 -10.41 -5.98
N GLN A 136 -9.72 -9.43 -5.21
CA GLN A 136 -9.40 -9.24 -3.80
C GLN A 136 -10.50 -9.81 -2.90
N THR A 137 -10.10 -10.34 -1.76
CA THR A 137 -11.04 -10.73 -0.71
C THR A 137 -11.65 -9.50 -0.02
N PRO A 138 -12.82 -9.60 0.61
CA PRO A 138 -13.39 -8.50 1.39
C PRO A 138 -12.45 -7.96 2.48
N ARG A 139 -11.60 -8.82 3.04
CA ARG A 139 -10.59 -8.43 4.04
C ARG A 139 -9.51 -7.56 3.40
N GLU A 140 -8.91 -7.99 2.28
CA GLU A 140 -7.89 -7.24 1.55
C GLU A 140 -8.42 -5.87 1.09
N LEU A 141 -9.67 -5.82 0.61
CA LEU A 141 -10.33 -4.56 0.24
C LEU A 141 -10.45 -3.60 1.43
N MET A 142 -10.80 -4.09 2.62
CA MET A 142 -10.90 -3.27 3.82
C MET A 142 -9.51 -2.83 4.32
N GLU A 143 -8.51 -3.70 4.28
CA GLU A 143 -7.13 -3.36 4.64
C GLU A 143 -6.57 -2.28 3.72
N ASN A 144 -6.74 -2.41 2.40
CA ASN A 144 -6.36 -1.40 1.42
C ASN A 144 -7.08 -0.07 1.64
N LEU A 145 -8.40 -0.10 1.81
CA LEU A 145 -9.18 1.11 2.07
C LEU A 145 -8.70 1.83 3.34
N GLY A 146 -8.37 1.07 4.39
CA GLY A 146 -7.87 1.61 5.66
C GLY A 146 -6.54 2.34 5.53
N MET A 147 -5.68 1.92 4.59
CA MET A 147 -4.43 2.61 4.30
C MET A 147 -4.60 3.79 3.36
N MET A 148 -5.44 3.63 2.35
CA MET A 148 -5.65 4.66 1.33
C MET A 148 -6.38 5.88 1.89
N LEU A 149 -7.43 5.68 2.70
CA LEU A 149 -8.26 6.78 3.20
C LEU A 149 -7.46 7.91 3.87
N PRO A 150 -6.50 7.67 4.77
CA PRO A 150 -5.70 8.76 5.36
C PRO A 150 -4.81 9.49 4.36
N ALA A 151 -4.37 8.81 3.30
CA ALA A 151 -3.50 9.37 2.26
C ALA A 151 -4.25 10.13 1.16
N MET A 152 -5.56 9.88 1.01
CA MET A 152 -6.40 10.52 0.00
C MET A 152 -6.72 11.98 0.34
N SER A 153 -6.89 12.80 -0.70
CA SER A 153 -7.51 14.11 -0.58
C SER A 153 -8.99 13.98 -0.17
N PHE A 154 -9.55 15.06 0.38
CA PHE A 154 -10.97 15.08 0.76
C PHE A 154 -11.91 14.73 -0.42
N LYS A 155 -11.62 15.23 -1.61
CA LYS A 155 -12.41 14.95 -2.83
C LYS A 155 -12.39 13.47 -3.21
N GLU A 156 -11.25 12.84 -3.12
CA GLU A 156 -11.09 11.40 -3.42
C GLU A 156 -11.82 10.53 -2.40
N ARG A 157 -11.72 10.88 -1.11
CA ARG A 157 -12.48 10.21 -0.04
C ARG A 157 -13.99 10.27 -0.29
N VAL A 158 -14.51 11.44 -0.67
CA VAL A 158 -15.93 11.60 -1.02
C VAL A 158 -16.29 10.75 -2.23
N MET A 159 -15.45 10.73 -3.26
CA MET A 159 -15.69 9.95 -4.47
C MET A 159 -15.74 8.44 -4.19
N ILE A 160 -14.75 7.90 -3.48
CA ILE A 160 -14.68 6.46 -3.22
C ILE A 160 -15.79 5.99 -2.29
N LEU A 161 -16.16 6.78 -1.28
CA LEU A 161 -17.26 6.42 -0.37
C LEU A 161 -18.63 6.52 -1.06
N ASN A 162 -18.87 7.51 -1.91
CA ASN A 162 -20.08 7.57 -2.74
C ASN A 162 -20.16 6.39 -3.70
N GLN A 163 -19.06 6.00 -4.32
CA GLN A 163 -19.02 4.81 -5.18
C GLN A 163 -19.30 3.54 -4.35
N GLY A 164 -18.72 3.42 -3.17
CA GLY A 164 -19.00 2.32 -2.24
C GLY A 164 -20.47 2.26 -1.84
N GLN A 165 -21.10 3.39 -1.55
CA GLN A 165 -22.52 3.46 -1.24
C GLN A 165 -23.40 2.96 -2.38
N ALA A 166 -23.02 3.24 -3.63
CA ALA A 166 -23.76 2.85 -4.81
C ALA A 166 -23.56 1.37 -5.22
N THR A 167 -22.45 0.76 -4.84
CA THR A 167 -22.02 -0.54 -5.41
C THR A 167 -21.87 -1.66 -4.40
N LEU A 168 -21.63 -1.35 -3.13
CA LEU A 168 -21.42 -2.35 -2.08
C LEU A 168 -22.74 -2.79 -1.44
N PRO A 169 -22.83 -4.03 -0.96
CA PRO A 169 -23.89 -4.43 -0.04
C PRO A 169 -23.95 -3.51 1.18
N PRO A 170 -25.14 -3.23 1.74
CA PRO A 170 -25.28 -2.29 2.86
C PRO A 170 -24.35 -2.59 4.05
N GLU A 171 -24.19 -3.86 4.40
CA GLU A 171 -23.31 -4.28 5.50
C GLU A 171 -21.83 -3.99 5.21
N ALA A 172 -21.36 -4.22 3.99
CA ALA A 172 -19.99 -3.92 3.57
C ALA A 172 -19.74 -2.41 3.55
N PHE A 173 -20.70 -1.61 3.10
CA PHE A 173 -20.60 -0.16 3.16
C PHE A 173 -20.58 0.36 4.61
N GLN A 174 -21.39 -0.17 5.51
CA GLN A 174 -21.34 0.17 6.92
C GLN A 174 -19.97 -0.20 7.56
N ALA A 175 -19.37 -1.31 7.16
CA ALA A 175 -18.02 -1.67 7.60
C ALA A 175 -16.97 -0.65 7.09
N ALA A 176 -17.09 -0.19 5.85
CA ALA A 176 -16.21 0.84 5.28
C ALA A 176 -16.36 2.19 6.01
N LEU A 177 -17.58 2.59 6.40
CA LEU A 177 -17.81 3.80 7.18
C LEU A 177 -17.19 3.72 8.59
N LYS A 178 -17.35 2.58 9.29
CA LYS A 178 -16.69 2.34 10.58
C LYS A 178 -15.17 2.35 10.47
N LEU A 179 -14.64 1.84 9.37
CA LEU A 179 -13.22 1.89 9.09
C LEU A 179 -12.75 3.34 8.88
N ALA A 180 -13.46 4.13 8.06
CA ALA A 180 -13.17 5.53 7.83
C ALA A 180 -13.17 6.34 9.14
N GLU A 181 -14.16 6.15 9.99
CA GLU A 181 -14.21 6.78 11.32
C GLU A 181 -13.00 6.45 12.20
N ARG A 182 -12.48 5.22 12.09
CA ARG A 182 -11.34 4.76 12.88
C ARG A 182 -9.99 5.29 12.40
N VAL A 183 -9.83 5.45 11.08
CA VAL A 183 -8.51 5.77 10.47
C VAL A 183 -8.32 7.25 10.15
N LEU A 184 -9.39 8.03 10.11
CA LEU A 184 -9.36 9.47 9.87
C LEU A 184 -9.35 10.25 11.19
N THR A 185 -8.91 11.50 11.14
CA THR A 185 -9.08 12.40 12.28
C THR A 185 -10.55 12.74 12.51
N THR A 186 -10.88 13.19 13.70
CA THR A 186 -12.25 13.58 14.07
C THR A 186 -12.79 14.67 13.13
N GLU A 187 -11.95 15.64 12.75
CA GLU A 187 -12.32 16.75 11.87
C GLU A 187 -12.57 16.25 10.43
N GLU A 188 -11.67 15.39 9.92
CA GLU A 188 -11.82 14.81 8.57
C GLU A 188 -13.09 13.97 8.48
N TRP A 189 -13.35 13.13 9.47
CA TRP A 189 -14.54 12.30 9.52
C TRP A 189 -15.83 13.14 9.65
N ALA A 190 -15.86 14.17 10.49
CA ALA A 190 -17.01 15.07 10.61
C ALA A 190 -17.32 15.79 9.27
N SER A 191 -16.27 16.25 8.57
CA SER A 191 -16.42 16.88 7.27
C SER A 191 -17.00 15.92 6.22
N LEU A 192 -16.54 14.66 6.19
CA LEU A 192 -17.06 13.62 5.29
C LEU A 192 -18.51 13.29 5.57
N LYS A 193 -18.90 13.10 6.84
CA LYS A 193 -20.30 12.84 7.22
C LYS A 193 -21.23 13.92 6.70
N THR A 194 -20.83 15.18 6.81
CA THR A 194 -21.64 16.31 6.35
C THR A 194 -21.89 16.25 4.84
N VAL A 195 -20.88 15.96 4.04
CA VAL A 195 -20.99 15.90 2.56
C VAL A 195 -21.73 14.64 2.10
N LEU A 196 -21.48 13.51 2.75
CA LEU A 196 -22.11 12.23 2.42
C LEU A 196 -23.52 12.09 3.00
N LYS A 197 -23.98 13.05 3.81
CA LYS A 197 -25.30 13.05 4.47
C LYS A 197 -25.54 11.80 5.34
N LEU A 198 -24.53 11.41 6.11
CA LEU A 198 -24.53 10.25 7.01
C LEU A 198 -25.07 10.60 8.39
#